data_8e0ad2459ed19c7b1f882dc5d5c0047d
#
_entry.id   8e0ad2459ed19c7b1f882dc5d5c0047d
#
_cell.length_a   1.000
_cell.length_b   1.000
_cell.length_c   1.000
_cell.angle_alpha   90.00
_cell.angle_beta   90.00
_cell.angle_gamma   90.00
#
_symmetry.space_group_name_H-M   'P 1'
#
loop_
_entity.id
_entity.type
_entity.pdbx_description
1 polymer ?
#
loop_
_entity_poly.entity_id
_entity_poly.type
_entity_poly.pdbx_seq_one_letter_code
_entity_poly.pdbx_strand_id
1 'polypeptide(L)'
;YNTVGMSTASFPLNVGYIAAYCKKRFGSKVDITLFKYIDDLEASIYENPPDILGVSNYVWCHRIGLEMFDLARSQNLNVITVLGGPNFPQDLESQQSFMEKCSNVDFYVPIEGETGFSNIIEEVLSVSELGYKKEILFKKPIDGCVSRNPDGLVQFSMPKMRIKELDEIPS
;
A
#
# COMPACT_ATOMS: atom_id res chain seq x y z
N TYR A 1 -9.46 9.10 -4.91
CA TYR A 1 -9.35 10.11 -5.97
C TYR A 1 -10.63 10.93 -6.03
N ASN A 2 -10.49 12.26 -6.10
CA ASN A 2 -11.60 13.14 -6.44
C ASN A 2 -11.44 13.56 -7.89
N THR A 3 -12.47 13.36 -8.69
CA THR A 3 -12.55 14.01 -9.99
C THR A 3 -12.94 15.47 -9.80
N VAL A 4 -12.48 16.35 -10.69
CA VAL A 4 -12.89 17.75 -10.72
C VAL A 4 -14.43 17.78 -10.88
N GLY A 5 -15.14 18.09 -9.80
CA GLY A 5 -16.61 18.07 -9.77
C GLY A 5 -17.23 17.20 -8.67
N MET A 6 -16.47 16.29 -8.04
CA MET A 6 -16.88 15.61 -6.81
C MET A 6 -16.16 16.28 -5.64
N SER A 7 -16.90 16.79 -4.69
CA SER A 7 -16.47 17.43 -3.43
C SER A 7 -14.97 17.69 -3.26
N THR A 8 -14.50 18.85 -3.69
CA THR A 8 -13.11 19.32 -3.48
C THR A 8 -12.79 19.55 -2.00
N ALA A 9 -13.82 19.57 -1.14
CA ALA A 9 -13.69 19.84 0.29
C ALA A 9 -13.29 18.60 1.13
N SER A 10 -13.44 17.37 0.60
CA SER A 10 -13.11 16.16 1.35
C SER A 10 -11.61 15.89 1.37
N PHE A 11 -11.04 15.78 2.55
CA PHE A 11 -9.67 15.28 2.73
C PHE A 11 -9.69 13.74 2.84
N PRO A 12 -8.77 13.00 2.22
CA PRO A 12 -8.71 11.55 2.33
C PRO A 12 -8.13 11.13 3.68
N LEU A 13 -8.95 11.20 4.75
CA LEU A 13 -8.53 10.98 6.14
C LEU A 13 -7.85 9.62 6.36
N ASN A 14 -8.33 8.56 5.72
CA ASN A 14 -7.77 7.21 5.86
C ASN A 14 -6.27 7.16 5.49
N VAL A 15 -5.88 7.70 4.33
CA VAL A 15 -4.46 7.74 3.95
C VAL A 15 -3.68 8.73 4.79
N GLY A 16 -4.33 9.81 5.26
CA GLY A 16 -3.75 10.78 6.20
C GLY A 16 -3.34 10.13 7.52
N TYR A 17 -4.21 9.33 8.11
CA TYR A 17 -3.92 8.59 9.34
C TYR A 17 -2.78 7.57 9.16
N ILE A 18 -2.79 6.82 8.05
CA ILE A 18 -1.70 5.89 7.72
C ILE A 18 -0.36 6.65 7.62
N ALA A 19 -0.33 7.78 6.92
CA ALA A 19 0.88 8.59 6.76
C ALA A 19 1.36 9.15 8.10
N ALA A 20 0.46 9.69 8.93
CA ALA A 20 0.78 10.21 10.25
C ALA A 20 1.35 9.11 11.17
N TYR A 21 0.74 7.92 11.17
CA TYR A 21 1.21 6.76 11.92
C TYR A 21 2.61 6.32 11.47
N CYS A 22 2.83 6.20 10.17
CA CYS A 22 4.13 5.83 9.61
C CYS A 22 5.20 6.90 9.94
N LYS A 23 4.86 8.18 9.85
CA LYS A 23 5.79 9.27 10.21
C LYS A 23 6.15 9.25 11.69
N LYS A 24 5.19 8.97 12.58
CA LYS A 24 5.44 8.77 14.02
C LYS A 24 6.37 7.59 14.27
N ARG A 25 6.16 6.46 13.55
CA ARG A 25 6.93 5.22 13.76
C ARG A 25 8.35 5.30 13.22
N PHE A 26 8.56 5.92 12.07
CA PHE A 26 9.84 5.88 11.35
C PHE A 26 10.59 7.21 11.29
N GLY A 27 9.94 8.32 11.60
CA GLY A 27 10.55 9.64 11.65
C GLY A 27 11.16 10.07 10.31
N SER A 28 12.43 10.43 10.33
CA SER A 28 13.18 10.88 9.14
C SER A 28 13.65 9.75 8.22
N LYS A 29 13.40 8.48 8.58
CA LYS A 29 13.75 7.33 7.72
C LYS A 29 12.84 7.19 6.52
N VAL A 30 11.67 7.88 6.52
CA VAL A 30 10.69 7.85 5.45
C VAL A 30 10.31 9.26 5.03
N ASP A 31 10.18 9.46 3.74
CA ASP A 31 9.54 10.62 3.14
C ASP A 31 8.20 10.21 2.58
N ILE A 32 7.12 10.92 2.98
CA ILE A 32 5.75 10.53 2.66
C ILE A 32 5.03 11.71 2.02
N THR A 33 4.58 11.53 0.80
CA THR A 33 3.75 12.49 0.08
C THR A 33 2.36 11.94 -0.14
N LEU A 34 1.34 12.75 0.13
CA LEU A 34 -0.06 12.40 -0.06
C LEU A 34 -0.62 13.09 -1.29
N PHE A 35 -1.31 12.32 -2.13
CA PHE A 35 -1.95 12.82 -3.32
C PHE A 35 -3.47 12.65 -3.24
N LYS A 36 -4.18 13.72 -3.58
CA LYS A 36 -5.64 13.74 -3.68
C LYS A 36 -6.09 13.60 -5.14
N TYR A 37 -5.35 14.18 -6.05
CA TYR A 37 -5.65 14.19 -7.48
C TYR A 37 -4.70 13.26 -8.23
N ILE A 38 -5.25 12.64 -9.26
CA ILE A 38 -4.51 11.65 -10.06
C ILE A 38 -3.41 12.31 -10.89
N ASP A 39 -3.68 13.50 -11.42
CA ASP A 39 -2.73 14.24 -12.26
C ASP A 39 -1.47 14.62 -11.46
N ASP A 40 -1.64 15.01 -10.18
CA ASP A 40 -0.52 15.34 -9.29
C ASP A 40 0.31 14.09 -8.96
N LEU A 41 -0.37 12.94 -8.74
CA LEU A 41 0.31 11.66 -8.51
C LEU A 41 1.09 11.22 -9.74
N GLU A 42 0.49 11.31 -10.93
CA GLU A 42 1.13 10.96 -12.20
C GLU A 42 2.38 11.81 -12.42
N ALA A 43 2.27 13.14 -12.28
CA ALA A 43 3.40 14.05 -12.41
C ALA A 43 4.54 13.69 -11.44
N SER A 44 4.18 13.43 -10.17
CA SER A 44 5.17 13.05 -9.14
C SER A 44 5.87 11.73 -9.44
N ILE A 45 5.17 10.74 -10.01
CA ILE A 45 5.78 9.45 -10.38
C ILE A 45 6.84 9.64 -11.47
N TYR A 46 6.60 10.54 -12.43
CA TYR A 46 7.60 10.87 -13.46
C TYR A 46 8.79 11.65 -12.90
N GLU A 47 8.56 12.61 -12.00
CA GLU A 47 9.61 13.47 -11.46
C GLU A 47 10.47 12.75 -10.40
N ASN A 48 9.85 11.97 -9.55
CA ASN A 48 10.49 11.27 -8.43
C ASN A 48 9.81 9.91 -8.20
N PRO A 49 10.20 8.85 -8.93
CA PRO A 49 9.60 7.53 -8.81
C PRO A 49 9.66 7.00 -7.37
N PRO A 50 8.54 6.56 -6.78
CA PRO A 50 8.50 6.13 -5.39
C PRO A 50 9.13 4.75 -5.19
N ASP A 51 9.64 4.48 -3.97
CA ASP A 51 10.01 3.13 -3.53
C ASP A 51 8.77 2.31 -3.16
N ILE A 52 7.75 2.96 -2.58
CA ILE A 52 6.48 2.34 -2.20
C ILE A 52 5.33 3.23 -2.68
N LEU A 53 4.41 2.67 -3.45
CA LEU A 53 3.16 3.34 -3.85
C LEU A 53 1.96 2.67 -3.21
N GLY A 54 1.30 3.37 -2.28
CA GLY A 54 0.06 2.93 -1.63
C GLY A 54 -1.17 3.58 -2.24
N VAL A 55 -2.19 2.80 -2.57
CA VAL A 55 -3.45 3.28 -3.16
C VAL A 55 -4.64 2.71 -2.41
N SER A 56 -5.61 3.58 -2.08
CA SER A 56 -6.88 3.15 -1.50
C SER A 56 -7.72 2.42 -2.55
N ASN A 57 -8.23 1.23 -2.19
CA ASN A 57 -9.02 0.39 -3.07
C ASN A 57 -10.51 0.46 -2.74
N TYR A 58 -11.24 1.26 -3.51
CA TYR A 58 -12.69 1.29 -3.58
C TYR A 58 -13.14 0.89 -4.98
N VAL A 59 -14.37 0.42 -5.11
CA VAL A 59 -14.93 -0.05 -6.41
C VAL A 59 -14.75 0.97 -7.52
N TRP A 60 -14.92 2.26 -7.23
CA TRP A 60 -14.87 3.36 -8.21
C TRP A 60 -13.45 3.82 -8.59
N CYS A 61 -12.41 3.47 -7.83
CA CYS A 61 -11.03 3.88 -8.13
C CYS A 61 -10.07 2.69 -8.34
N HIS A 62 -10.57 1.46 -8.28
CA HIS A 62 -9.76 0.25 -8.41
C HIS A 62 -8.90 0.25 -9.69
N ARG A 63 -9.53 0.46 -10.84
CA ARG A 63 -8.84 0.44 -12.13
C ARG A 63 -7.77 1.51 -12.25
N ILE A 64 -8.09 2.74 -11.83
CA ILE A 64 -7.14 3.86 -11.84
C ILE A 64 -5.93 3.54 -10.95
N GLY A 65 -6.16 2.91 -9.79
CA GLY A 65 -5.08 2.48 -8.90
C GLY A 65 -4.12 1.50 -9.56
N LEU A 66 -4.65 0.52 -10.32
CA LEU A 66 -3.83 -0.44 -11.06
C LEU A 66 -3.03 0.23 -12.18
N GLU A 67 -3.63 1.17 -12.92
CA GLU A 67 -2.94 1.98 -13.96
C GLU A 67 -1.77 2.78 -13.36
N MET A 68 -1.95 3.34 -12.15
CA MET A 68 -0.85 4.05 -11.45
C MET A 68 0.27 3.10 -11.00
N PHE A 69 -0.05 1.86 -10.66
CA PHE A 69 0.98 0.87 -10.36
C PHE A 69 1.80 0.47 -11.59
N ASP A 70 1.14 0.32 -12.74
CA ASP A 70 1.84 0.05 -14.00
C ASP A 70 2.74 1.22 -14.39
N LEU A 71 2.26 2.45 -14.22
CA LEU A 71 3.06 3.66 -14.44
C LEU A 71 4.27 3.68 -13.49
N ALA A 72 4.07 3.50 -12.19
CA ALA A 72 5.15 3.52 -11.22
C ALA A 72 6.20 2.44 -11.52
N ARG A 73 5.78 1.23 -11.90
CA ARG A 73 6.69 0.15 -12.32
C ARG A 73 7.47 0.47 -13.59
N SER A 74 6.88 1.23 -14.52
CA SER A 74 7.59 1.67 -15.71
C SER A 74 8.74 2.64 -15.39
N GLN A 75 8.64 3.39 -14.29
CA GLN A 75 9.66 4.34 -13.83
C GLN A 75 10.63 3.73 -12.83
N ASN A 76 10.15 2.81 -11.96
CA ASN A 76 10.95 2.10 -10.97
C ASN A 76 10.53 0.62 -10.91
N LEU A 77 11.31 -0.27 -11.50
CA LEU A 77 11.04 -1.72 -11.50
C LEU A 77 10.99 -2.33 -10.09
N ASN A 78 11.63 -1.70 -9.12
CA ASN A 78 11.68 -2.16 -7.74
C ASN A 78 10.57 -1.56 -6.85
N VAL A 79 9.67 -0.73 -7.40
CA VAL A 79 8.58 -0.16 -6.62
C VAL A 79 7.73 -1.26 -5.96
N ILE A 80 7.41 -1.07 -4.71
CA ILE A 80 6.45 -1.90 -3.97
C ILE A 80 5.06 -1.29 -4.11
N THR A 81 4.12 -2.05 -4.64
CA THR A 81 2.74 -1.60 -4.88
C THR A 81 1.80 -2.18 -3.84
N VAL A 82 1.05 -1.31 -3.18
CA VAL A 82 0.18 -1.67 -2.05
C VAL A 82 -1.24 -1.18 -2.29
N LEU A 83 -2.20 -2.09 -2.38
CA LEU A 83 -3.62 -1.75 -2.29
C LEU A 83 -4.11 -1.87 -0.84
N GLY A 84 -5.02 -1.02 -0.43
CA GLY A 84 -5.67 -1.13 0.88
C GLY A 84 -7.11 -0.63 0.83
N GLY A 85 -7.97 -1.19 1.67
CA GLY A 85 -9.35 -0.77 1.77
C GLY A 85 -10.37 -1.90 1.62
N PRO A 86 -11.69 -1.56 1.62
CA PRO A 86 -12.75 -2.55 1.79
C PRO A 86 -13.05 -3.39 0.54
N ASN A 87 -12.53 -3.02 -0.63
CA ASN A 87 -12.83 -3.72 -1.89
C ASN A 87 -11.90 -4.93 -2.08
N PHE A 88 -11.99 -5.90 -1.16
CA PHE A 88 -11.21 -7.13 -1.17
C PHE A 88 -12.09 -8.33 -0.80
N PRO A 89 -11.96 -9.47 -1.48
CA PRO A 89 -12.71 -10.67 -1.15
C PRO A 89 -12.44 -11.18 0.27
N GLN A 90 -13.43 -11.87 0.86
CA GLN A 90 -13.30 -12.40 2.22
C GLN A 90 -12.88 -13.87 2.26
N ASP A 91 -13.17 -14.65 1.20
CA ASP A 91 -12.80 -16.05 1.10
C ASP A 91 -11.47 -16.25 0.35
N LEU A 92 -10.75 -17.31 0.71
CA LEU A 92 -9.39 -17.58 0.18
C LEU A 92 -9.34 -17.79 -1.33
N GLU A 93 -10.34 -18.46 -1.91
CA GLU A 93 -10.37 -18.74 -3.35
C GLU A 93 -10.53 -17.45 -4.16
N SER A 94 -11.44 -16.57 -3.72
CA SER A 94 -11.63 -15.26 -4.34
C SER A 94 -10.42 -14.35 -4.11
N GLN A 95 -9.74 -14.43 -2.96
CA GLN A 95 -8.49 -13.70 -2.70
C GLN A 95 -7.37 -14.16 -3.64
N GLN A 96 -7.23 -15.47 -3.83
CA GLN A 96 -6.27 -16.03 -4.78
C GLN A 96 -6.55 -15.51 -6.19
N SER A 97 -7.80 -15.62 -6.66
CA SER A 97 -8.22 -15.12 -7.97
C SER A 97 -8.01 -13.59 -8.12
N PHE A 98 -8.28 -12.81 -7.07
CA PHE A 98 -8.05 -11.37 -7.07
C PHE A 98 -6.56 -11.05 -7.25
N MET A 99 -5.69 -11.65 -6.45
CA MET A 99 -4.25 -11.41 -6.50
C MET A 99 -3.61 -11.91 -7.80
N GLU A 100 -4.15 -12.94 -8.43
CA GLU A 100 -3.72 -13.41 -9.76
C GLU A 100 -4.09 -12.41 -10.86
N LYS A 101 -5.33 -11.91 -10.84
CA LYS A 101 -5.82 -10.92 -11.81
C LYS A 101 -5.12 -9.57 -11.68
N CYS A 102 -4.74 -9.20 -10.45
CA CYS A 102 -4.04 -7.96 -10.14
C CYS A 102 -2.53 -8.23 -9.99
N SER A 103 -1.88 -8.72 -11.04
CA SER A 103 -0.46 -9.13 -11.01
C SER A 103 0.51 -7.99 -10.69
N ASN A 104 0.07 -6.74 -10.87
CA ASN A 104 0.80 -5.52 -10.52
C ASN A 104 0.60 -5.06 -9.07
N VAL A 105 -0.12 -5.84 -8.24
CA VAL A 105 -0.27 -5.61 -6.79
C VAL A 105 0.68 -6.53 -6.04
N ASP A 106 1.57 -5.98 -5.25
CA ASP A 106 2.51 -6.73 -4.41
C ASP A 106 1.86 -7.13 -3.08
N PHE A 107 1.22 -6.16 -2.43
CA PHE A 107 0.56 -6.36 -1.13
C PHE A 107 -0.86 -5.80 -1.14
N TYR A 108 -1.73 -6.47 -0.40
CA TYR A 108 -3.03 -5.94 -0.03
C TYR A 108 -3.13 -5.81 1.49
N VAL A 109 -3.65 -4.66 1.97
CA VAL A 109 -3.89 -4.41 3.40
C VAL A 109 -5.40 -4.36 3.63
N PRO A 110 -6.01 -5.48 4.11
CA PRO A 110 -7.47 -5.59 4.13
C PRO A 110 -8.16 -4.98 5.36
N ILE A 111 -7.45 -4.77 6.48
CA ILE A 111 -8.04 -4.41 7.76
C ILE A 111 -7.54 -3.06 8.25
N GLU A 112 -6.45 -3.04 9.02
CA GLU A 112 -5.85 -1.82 9.59
C GLU A 112 -4.73 -1.32 8.69
N GLY A 113 -5.00 -0.22 7.97
CA GLY A 113 -4.03 0.39 7.07
C GLY A 113 -2.77 0.82 7.80
N GLU A 114 -2.90 1.40 8.98
CA GLU A 114 -1.81 1.90 9.81
C GLU A 114 -0.82 0.80 10.16
N THR A 115 -1.33 -0.32 10.67
CA THR A 115 -0.49 -1.46 11.08
C THR A 115 0.10 -2.17 9.86
N GLY A 116 -0.74 -2.59 8.92
CA GLY A 116 -0.28 -3.38 7.76
C GLY A 116 0.70 -2.60 6.88
N PHE A 117 0.38 -1.34 6.54
CA PHE A 117 1.24 -0.53 5.68
C PHE A 117 2.58 -0.20 6.36
N SER A 118 2.56 0.12 7.66
CA SER A 118 3.80 0.39 8.40
C SER A 118 4.69 -0.86 8.54
N ASN A 119 4.11 -2.05 8.64
CA ASN A 119 4.87 -3.30 8.67
C ASN A 119 5.55 -3.59 7.31
N ILE A 120 4.91 -3.22 6.19
CA ILE A 120 5.57 -3.28 4.88
C ILE A 120 6.79 -2.35 4.85
N ILE A 121 6.64 -1.10 5.31
CA ILE A 121 7.76 -0.14 5.39
C ILE A 121 8.90 -0.69 6.25
N GLU A 122 8.61 -1.27 7.41
CA GLU A 122 9.62 -1.86 8.29
C GLU A 122 10.43 -2.97 7.60
N GLU A 123 9.74 -3.88 6.91
CA GLU A 123 10.41 -4.94 6.16
C GLU A 123 11.25 -4.38 5.00
N VAL A 124 10.74 -3.38 4.27
CA VAL A 124 11.50 -2.71 3.20
C VAL A 124 12.76 -2.05 3.74
N LEU A 125 12.67 -1.32 4.84
CA LEU A 125 13.83 -0.69 5.48
C LEU A 125 14.86 -1.73 5.92
N SER A 126 14.41 -2.84 6.53
CA SER A 126 15.31 -3.91 6.99
C SER A 126 16.03 -4.62 5.86
N VAL A 127 15.37 -4.82 4.73
CA VAL A 127 15.95 -5.46 3.54
C VAL A 127 16.91 -4.51 2.81
N SER A 128 16.63 -3.21 2.82
CA SER A 128 17.49 -2.20 2.20
C SER A 128 18.87 -2.14 2.83
N GLU A 129 18.98 -2.39 4.14
CA GLU A 129 20.26 -2.48 4.87
C GLU A 129 21.11 -3.69 4.44
N LEU A 130 20.47 -4.74 3.89
CA LEU A 130 21.11 -6.00 3.47
C LEU A 130 21.43 -6.06 1.96
N GLY A 131 21.18 -4.99 1.21
CA GLY A 131 21.27 -4.99 -0.25
C GLY A 131 19.93 -5.44 -0.87
N TYR A 132 19.11 -4.47 -1.24
CA TYR A 132 17.72 -4.61 -1.63
C TYR A 132 17.49 -5.63 -2.74
N LYS A 133 16.69 -6.66 -2.45
CA LYS A 133 16.04 -7.56 -3.42
C LYS A 133 14.58 -7.70 -3.05
N LYS A 134 13.70 -7.18 -3.90
CA LYS A 134 12.23 -7.19 -3.71
C LYS A 134 11.69 -8.58 -3.38
N GLU A 135 12.25 -9.64 -3.97
CA GLU A 135 11.83 -11.02 -3.78
C GLU A 135 11.95 -11.51 -2.34
N ILE A 136 12.81 -10.89 -1.53
CA ILE A 136 12.98 -11.25 -0.11
C ILE A 136 11.70 -10.97 0.68
N LEU A 137 10.96 -9.91 0.32
CA LEU A 137 9.72 -9.51 1.00
C LEU A 137 8.61 -10.57 0.88
N PHE A 138 8.67 -11.42 -0.14
CA PHE A 138 7.63 -12.44 -0.40
C PHE A 138 7.93 -13.80 0.20
N LYS A 139 9.09 -13.99 0.84
CA LYS A 139 9.48 -15.28 1.43
C LYS A 139 8.69 -15.64 2.69
N LYS A 140 8.13 -14.65 3.37
CA LYS A 140 7.30 -14.81 4.57
C LYS A 140 6.13 -13.84 4.54
N PRO A 141 4.98 -14.20 5.14
CA PRO A 141 3.87 -13.27 5.25
C PRO A 141 4.25 -12.09 6.16
N ILE A 142 3.83 -10.89 5.76
CA ILE A 142 3.94 -9.66 6.56
C ILE A 142 2.65 -9.47 7.36
N ASP A 143 2.79 -9.14 8.62
CA ASP A 143 1.67 -8.98 9.55
C ASP A 143 0.68 -7.92 9.08
N GLY A 144 -0.61 -8.27 9.01
CA GLY A 144 -1.68 -7.41 8.52
C GLY A 144 -1.78 -7.32 6.99
N CYS A 145 -1.00 -8.10 6.24
CA CYS A 145 -0.94 -8.03 4.79
C CYS A 145 -1.26 -9.35 4.11
N VAL A 146 -1.80 -9.24 2.92
CA VAL A 146 -1.95 -10.33 1.95
C VAL A 146 -0.93 -10.11 0.83
N SER A 147 -0.22 -11.15 0.43
CA SER A 147 0.70 -11.14 -0.71
C SER A 147 0.71 -12.50 -1.38
N ARG A 148 1.46 -12.63 -2.48
CA ARG A 148 1.78 -13.95 -3.04
C ARG A 148 3.17 -14.39 -2.57
N ASN A 149 3.30 -15.66 -2.20
CA ASN A 149 4.60 -16.26 -1.95
C ASN A 149 5.35 -16.52 -3.28
N PRO A 150 6.62 -16.94 -3.26
CA PRO A 150 7.38 -17.26 -4.48
C PRO A 150 6.75 -18.31 -5.39
N ASP A 151 5.89 -19.18 -4.87
CA ASP A 151 5.16 -20.20 -5.63
C ASP A 151 3.85 -19.66 -6.25
N GLY A 152 3.56 -18.37 -6.05
CA GLY A 152 2.35 -17.70 -6.56
C GLY A 152 1.10 -17.88 -5.68
N LEU A 153 1.18 -18.62 -4.57
CA LEU A 153 0.06 -18.83 -3.67
C LEU A 153 -0.12 -17.64 -2.72
N VAL A 154 -1.37 -17.29 -2.47
CA VAL A 154 -1.72 -16.24 -1.51
C VAL A 154 -1.30 -16.65 -0.11
N GLN A 155 -0.61 -15.75 0.55
CA GLN A 155 -0.27 -15.83 1.97
C GLN A 155 -0.85 -14.63 2.71
N PHE A 156 -1.36 -14.87 3.91
CA PHE A 156 -1.94 -13.85 4.77
C PHE A 156 -1.48 -14.03 6.21
N SER A 157 -1.12 -12.93 6.86
CA SER A 157 -0.89 -12.89 8.30
C SER A 157 -1.88 -11.94 8.95
N MET A 158 -2.69 -12.44 9.88
CA MET A 158 -3.55 -11.59 10.70
C MET A 158 -2.70 -10.65 11.56
N PRO A 159 -3.12 -9.38 11.75
CA PRO A 159 -2.39 -8.47 12.62
C PRO A 159 -2.27 -9.06 14.03
N LYS A 160 -1.04 -9.24 14.52
CA LYS A 160 -0.77 -9.75 15.88
C LYS A 160 -1.22 -8.75 16.95
N MET A 161 -1.05 -7.47 16.64
CA MET A 161 -1.50 -6.38 17.49
C MET A 161 -2.45 -5.49 16.72
N ARG A 162 -3.61 -5.22 17.32
CA ARG A 162 -4.56 -4.23 16.80
C ARG A 162 -4.43 -2.95 17.60
N ILE A 163 -4.56 -1.81 16.92
CA ILE A 163 -4.64 -0.51 17.58
C ILE A 163 -5.91 -0.50 18.42
N LYS A 164 -5.76 -0.44 19.74
CA LYS A 164 -6.89 -0.45 20.69
C LYS A 164 -7.32 0.96 21.09
N GLU A 165 -6.38 1.89 21.08
CA GLU A 165 -6.59 3.27 21.47
C GLU A 165 -6.34 4.18 20.26
N LEU A 166 -7.35 4.92 19.84
CA LEU A 166 -7.26 5.80 18.67
C LEU A 166 -6.25 6.93 18.87
N ASP A 167 -5.94 7.29 20.11
CA ASP A 167 -4.92 8.28 20.46
C ASP A 167 -3.48 7.84 20.11
N GLU A 168 -3.29 6.57 19.80
CA GLU A 168 -2.02 6.08 19.26
C GLU A 168 -1.76 6.60 17.83
N ILE A 169 -2.82 6.94 17.09
CA ILE A 169 -2.75 7.51 15.75
C ILE A 169 -2.70 9.03 15.88
N PRO A 170 -1.65 9.70 15.39
CA PRO A 170 -1.58 11.16 15.40
C PRO A 170 -2.71 11.78 14.58
N SER A 171 -3.33 12.82 15.12
CA SER A 171 -4.36 13.64 14.42
C SER A 171 -3.72 14.80 13.67
#